data_b2b7d1aac971883bff6a694aa1f172d3
#
_entry.id   b2b7d1aac971883bff6a694aa1f172d3
#
_cell.length_a   1.000
_cell.length_b   1.000
_cell.length_c   1.000
_cell.angle_alpha   90.00
_cell.angle_beta   90.00
_cell.angle_gamma   90.00
#
_symmetry.space_group_name_H-M   'P 1'
#
loop_
_entity.id
_entity.type
_entity.pdbx_description
1 polymer ?
#
loop_
_entity_poly.entity_id
_entity_poly.type
_entity_poly.pdbx_seq_one_letter_code
_entity_poly.pdbx_strand_id
1 'polypeptide(L)'
;MLDIVNVEKTFNPGTINEKKALNGINLHLDEGDFVTVIGGNGTGKSTMLNMIAGVYPVDCGSIIIDDIDVTDLPEYKRAKYLGRVFQDPMTGTAADMQIEENLALAARRGKRRTLLPGITAKERAEYKQLLKILDLGLEERLTAKVGLLSGGQRQALTLLMATLKKPKLLLLDEHTAALDPKTAKKVLDITEDIVAKNNLMTIMITHNMADAIRVGNRLIMMHEGKIVVDVKGEEKNKLTIEQLLQMFEASSGTKMTSDKVMLSK
;
A
#
# COMPACT_ATOMS: atom_id res chain seq x y z
N MET A 1 -5.25 -4.13 14.40
CA MET A 1 -5.61 -5.48 13.92
C MET A 1 -6.43 -5.36 12.64
N LEU A 2 -6.19 -6.24 11.65
CA LEU A 2 -6.99 -6.41 10.44
C LEU A 2 -7.40 -7.88 10.34
N ASP A 3 -8.70 -8.13 10.15
CA ASP A 3 -9.24 -9.45 9.84
C ASP A 3 -9.99 -9.43 8.53
N ILE A 4 -9.58 -10.28 7.61
CA ILE A 4 -10.27 -10.60 6.36
C ILE A 4 -10.76 -12.02 6.50
N VAL A 5 -12.09 -12.23 6.50
CA VAL A 5 -12.69 -13.53 6.76
C VAL A 5 -13.51 -13.97 5.56
N ASN A 6 -13.05 -15.04 4.90
CA ASN A 6 -13.71 -15.68 3.77
C ASN A 6 -14.19 -14.70 2.67
N VAL A 7 -13.33 -13.71 2.32
CA VAL A 7 -13.69 -12.67 1.38
C VAL A 7 -13.65 -13.19 -0.06
N GLU A 8 -14.76 -12.99 -0.78
CA GLU A 8 -14.91 -13.35 -2.18
C GLU A 8 -15.25 -12.12 -3.04
N LYS A 9 -14.79 -12.17 -4.31
CA LYS A 9 -15.14 -11.18 -5.33
C LYS A 9 -15.20 -11.77 -6.71
N THR A 10 -16.34 -11.61 -7.35
CA THR A 10 -16.56 -11.97 -8.76
C THR A 10 -16.92 -10.72 -9.56
N PHE A 11 -16.19 -10.49 -10.64
CA PHE A 11 -16.51 -9.44 -11.61
C PHE A 11 -17.38 -10.00 -12.72
N ASN A 12 -18.36 -9.22 -13.22
CA ASN A 12 -19.27 -9.53 -14.32
C ASN A 12 -19.96 -10.90 -14.16
N PRO A 13 -20.59 -11.20 -13.01
CA PRO A 13 -21.22 -12.50 -12.78
C PRO A 13 -22.29 -12.79 -13.83
N GLY A 14 -22.35 -14.06 -14.28
CA GLY A 14 -23.33 -14.53 -15.28
C GLY A 14 -23.04 -14.08 -16.72
N THR A 15 -21.89 -13.49 -17.01
CA THR A 15 -21.48 -13.09 -18.36
C THR A 15 -20.30 -13.91 -18.84
N ILE A 16 -20.00 -13.83 -20.16
CA ILE A 16 -18.81 -14.45 -20.76
C ILE A 16 -17.47 -13.90 -20.21
N ASN A 17 -17.52 -12.74 -19.56
CA ASN A 17 -16.37 -12.08 -18.93
C ASN A 17 -16.37 -12.27 -17.39
N GLU A 18 -17.11 -13.24 -16.89
CA GLU A 18 -17.10 -13.55 -15.47
C GLU A 18 -15.71 -13.94 -15.00
N LYS A 19 -15.25 -13.31 -13.91
CA LYS A 19 -13.96 -13.58 -13.32
C LYS A 19 -14.08 -13.56 -11.80
N LYS A 20 -13.85 -14.72 -11.16
CA LYS A 20 -13.68 -14.81 -9.71
C LYS A 20 -12.28 -14.31 -9.35
N ALA A 21 -12.20 -13.09 -8.87
CA ALA A 21 -10.94 -12.41 -8.59
C ALA A 21 -10.40 -12.72 -7.20
N LEU A 22 -11.28 -12.94 -6.21
CA LEU A 22 -10.94 -13.44 -4.88
C LEU A 22 -11.84 -14.63 -4.55
N ASN A 23 -11.24 -15.65 -3.95
CA ASN A 23 -11.87 -16.95 -3.72
C ASN A 23 -11.67 -17.43 -2.27
N GLY A 24 -12.39 -16.79 -1.34
CA GLY A 24 -12.36 -17.16 0.06
C GLY A 24 -11.04 -16.74 0.75
N ILE A 25 -10.63 -15.48 0.60
CA ILE A 25 -9.42 -14.95 1.26
C ILE A 25 -9.66 -14.88 2.76
N ASN A 26 -8.72 -15.47 3.50
CA ASN A 26 -8.59 -15.33 4.95
C ASN A 26 -7.20 -14.75 5.24
N LEU A 27 -7.15 -13.63 5.97
CA LEU A 27 -5.90 -12.97 6.34
C LEU A 27 -6.08 -12.21 7.65
N HIS A 28 -5.23 -12.50 8.61
CA HIS A 28 -5.15 -11.77 9.87
C HIS A 28 -3.82 -11.04 9.96
N LEU A 29 -3.85 -9.76 10.36
CA LEU A 29 -2.66 -8.95 10.67
C LEU A 29 -2.78 -8.34 12.06
N ASP A 30 -1.67 -8.42 12.80
CA ASP A 30 -1.49 -7.72 14.06
C ASP A 30 -0.95 -6.30 13.85
N GLU A 31 -1.02 -5.48 14.90
CA GLU A 31 -0.40 -4.16 14.90
C GLU A 31 1.13 -4.30 14.73
N GLY A 32 1.69 -3.52 13.81
CA GLY A 32 3.11 -3.58 13.46
C GLY A 32 3.47 -4.64 12.42
N ASP A 33 2.53 -5.48 11.97
CA ASP A 33 2.78 -6.36 10.83
C ASP A 33 3.02 -5.56 9.57
N PHE A 34 4.13 -5.85 8.91
CA PHE A 34 4.43 -5.35 7.57
C PHE A 34 4.46 -6.53 6.59
N VAL A 35 3.36 -6.69 5.88
CA VAL A 35 3.15 -7.82 4.95
C VAL A 35 3.46 -7.39 3.53
N THR A 36 4.33 -8.13 2.87
CA THR A 36 4.57 -8.00 1.43
C THR A 36 3.72 -9.01 0.67
N VAL A 37 3.06 -8.56 -0.40
CA VAL A 37 2.16 -9.36 -1.23
C VAL A 37 2.72 -9.46 -2.63
N ILE A 38 2.99 -10.68 -3.09
CA ILE A 38 3.45 -10.97 -4.44
C ILE A 38 2.52 -11.93 -5.17
N GLY A 39 2.73 -12.08 -6.47
CA GLY A 39 1.96 -12.96 -7.35
C GLY A 39 1.89 -12.41 -8.76
N GLY A 40 1.52 -13.23 -9.72
CA GLY A 40 1.38 -12.83 -11.13
C GLY A 40 0.28 -11.78 -11.37
N ASN A 41 0.21 -11.28 -12.60
CA ASN A 41 -0.86 -10.38 -12.99
C ASN A 41 -2.22 -11.08 -12.95
N GLY A 42 -3.23 -10.38 -12.42
CA GLY A 42 -4.60 -10.89 -12.33
C GLY A 42 -4.86 -11.93 -11.24
N THR A 43 -3.91 -12.16 -10.30
CA THR A 43 -4.09 -13.09 -9.16
C THR A 43 -4.94 -12.55 -8.02
N GLY A 44 -5.41 -11.28 -8.10
CA GLY A 44 -6.32 -10.69 -7.10
C GLY A 44 -5.67 -9.70 -6.14
N LYS A 45 -4.35 -9.44 -6.19
CA LYS A 45 -3.64 -8.54 -5.26
C LYS A 45 -4.27 -7.15 -5.15
N SER A 46 -4.36 -6.42 -6.26
CA SER A 46 -4.94 -5.07 -6.28
C SER A 46 -6.46 -5.10 -6.01
N THR A 47 -7.15 -6.20 -6.37
CA THR A 47 -8.55 -6.40 -6.00
C THR A 47 -8.70 -6.49 -4.48
N MET A 48 -7.84 -7.25 -3.79
CA MET A 48 -7.83 -7.35 -2.33
C MET A 48 -7.59 -5.98 -1.69
N LEU A 49 -6.59 -5.21 -2.14
CA LEU A 49 -6.36 -3.85 -1.62
C LEU A 49 -7.56 -2.93 -1.86
N ASN A 50 -8.17 -2.99 -3.04
CA ASN A 50 -9.34 -2.18 -3.37
C ASN A 50 -10.57 -2.56 -2.53
N MET A 51 -10.75 -3.83 -2.18
CA MET A 51 -11.81 -4.26 -1.28
C MET A 51 -11.55 -3.80 0.15
N ILE A 52 -10.34 -3.90 0.66
CA ILE A 52 -9.96 -3.35 1.98
C ILE A 52 -10.20 -1.82 2.00
N ALA A 53 -9.85 -1.13 0.92
CA ALA A 53 -10.08 0.31 0.79
C ALA A 53 -11.56 0.71 0.64
N GLY A 54 -12.45 -0.22 0.27
CA GLY A 54 -13.86 0.05 0.04
C GLY A 54 -14.20 0.59 -1.34
N VAL A 55 -13.27 0.44 -2.30
CA VAL A 55 -13.49 0.79 -3.73
C VAL A 55 -14.42 -0.23 -4.38
N TYR A 56 -14.24 -1.52 -4.05
CA TYR A 56 -15.12 -2.59 -4.50
C TYR A 56 -15.92 -3.15 -3.33
N PRO A 57 -17.23 -3.42 -3.50
CA PRO A 57 -18.03 -4.09 -2.50
C PRO A 57 -17.61 -5.56 -2.36
N VAL A 58 -17.74 -6.10 -1.15
CA VAL A 58 -17.53 -7.50 -0.83
C VAL A 58 -18.76 -8.29 -1.30
N ASP A 59 -18.55 -9.40 -2.01
CA ASP A 59 -19.65 -10.27 -2.44
C ASP A 59 -20.00 -11.28 -1.33
N CYS A 60 -18.96 -11.77 -0.59
CA CYS A 60 -19.10 -12.70 0.53
C CYS A 60 -17.98 -12.46 1.54
N GLY A 61 -18.23 -12.75 2.81
CA GLY A 61 -17.24 -12.59 3.88
C GLY A 61 -17.27 -11.22 4.55
N SER A 62 -16.25 -10.92 5.35
CA SER A 62 -16.15 -9.66 6.10
C SER A 62 -14.74 -9.11 6.20
N ILE A 63 -14.64 -7.79 6.40
CA ILE A 63 -13.38 -7.05 6.62
C ILE A 63 -13.54 -6.23 7.89
N ILE A 64 -12.68 -6.50 8.88
CA ILE A 64 -12.70 -5.85 10.20
C ILE A 64 -11.36 -5.14 10.39
N ILE A 65 -11.39 -3.86 10.74
CA ILE A 65 -10.20 -3.05 11.04
C ILE A 65 -10.35 -2.49 12.46
N ASP A 66 -9.45 -2.88 13.35
CA ASP A 66 -9.41 -2.40 14.76
C ASP A 66 -10.78 -2.62 15.44
N ASP A 67 -11.28 -3.86 15.38
CA ASP A 67 -12.59 -4.31 15.90
C ASP A 67 -13.82 -3.65 15.26
N ILE A 68 -13.62 -2.89 14.19
CA ILE A 68 -14.72 -2.22 13.48
C ILE A 68 -14.97 -2.95 12.17
N ASP A 69 -16.19 -3.48 12.01
CA ASP A 69 -16.62 -4.03 10.73
C ASP A 69 -16.76 -2.90 9.70
N VAL A 70 -15.94 -2.97 8.67
CA VAL A 70 -15.91 -2.00 7.58
C VAL A 70 -16.47 -2.56 6.29
N THR A 71 -16.98 -3.78 6.28
CA THR A 71 -17.41 -4.54 5.10
C THR A 71 -18.32 -3.73 4.17
N ASP A 72 -19.33 -3.07 4.72
CA ASP A 72 -20.30 -2.28 3.96
C ASP A 72 -19.99 -0.76 3.97
N LEU A 73 -18.87 -0.35 4.58
CA LEU A 73 -18.53 1.06 4.62
C LEU A 73 -17.96 1.51 3.27
N PRO A 74 -18.44 2.59 2.68
CA PRO A 74 -17.87 3.16 1.46
C PRO A 74 -16.47 3.74 1.72
N GLU A 75 -15.68 3.87 0.65
CA GLU A 75 -14.28 4.31 0.68
C GLU A 75 -14.04 5.56 1.55
N TYR A 76 -14.87 6.60 1.39
CA TYR A 76 -14.71 7.86 2.15
C TYR A 76 -14.90 7.70 3.67
N LYS A 77 -15.66 6.70 4.13
CA LYS A 77 -15.80 6.39 5.55
C LYS A 77 -14.64 5.57 6.06
N ARG A 78 -14.06 4.68 5.23
CA ARG A 78 -12.85 3.92 5.57
C ARG A 78 -11.58 4.78 5.57
N ALA A 79 -11.56 5.88 4.81
CA ALA A 79 -10.41 6.77 4.69
C ALA A 79 -9.86 7.31 6.02
N LYS A 80 -10.65 7.33 7.09
CA LYS A 80 -10.18 7.74 8.42
C LYS A 80 -9.28 6.68 9.09
N TYR A 81 -9.38 5.42 8.69
CA TYR A 81 -8.60 4.30 9.22
C TYR A 81 -7.40 3.97 8.34
N LEU A 82 -7.47 4.31 7.05
CA LEU A 82 -6.54 3.88 6.03
C LEU A 82 -5.60 4.99 5.57
N GLY A 83 -4.34 4.67 5.36
CA GLY A 83 -3.43 5.38 4.47
C GLY A 83 -3.31 4.60 3.16
N ARG A 84 -3.29 5.27 2.01
CA ARG A 84 -3.10 4.60 0.73
C ARG A 84 -2.09 5.34 -0.13
N VAL A 85 -1.17 4.58 -0.72
CA VAL A 85 -0.21 5.04 -1.72
C VAL A 85 -0.42 4.23 -2.98
N PHE A 86 -0.60 4.91 -4.10
CA PHE A 86 -0.89 4.30 -5.40
C PHE A 86 0.37 4.05 -6.21
N GLN A 87 0.28 3.20 -7.21
CA GLN A 87 1.34 2.92 -8.16
C GLN A 87 1.75 4.19 -8.93
N ASP A 88 0.76 4.96 -9.41
CA ASP A 88 0.99 6.25 -10.04
C ASP A 88 1.05 7.36 -8.98
N PRO A 89 2.21 8.03 -8.81
CA PRO A 89 2.38 9.13 -7.88
C PRO A 89 1.45 10.32 -8.14
N MET A 90 0.94 10.44 -9.37
CA MET A 90 0.00 11.50 -9.74
C MET A 90 -1.36 11.34 -9.07
N THR A 91 -1.79 10.11 -8.84
CA THR A 91 -3.12 9.81 -8.29
C THR A 91 -3.26 10.26 -6.84
N GLY A 92 -2.18 10.27 -6.06
CA GLY A 92 -2.19 10.62 -4.64
C GLY A 92 -2.03 12.10 -4.34
N THR A 93 -1.85 12.98 -5.35
CA THR A 93 -1.51 14.39 -5.16
C THR A 93 -2.30 15.33 -6.09
N ALA A 94 -2.51 16.56 -5.64
CA ALA A 94 -3.02 17.65 -6.48
C ALA A 94 -1.83 18.38 -7.12
N ALA A 95 -1.53 18.05 -8.39
CA ALA A 95 -0.32 18.49 -9.10
C ALA A 95 -0.19 20.00 -9.21
N ASP A 96 -1.31 20.73 -9.38
CA ASP A 96 -1.34 22.19 -9.51
C ASP A 96 -1.26 22.94 -8.19
N MET A 97 -1.42 22.23 -7.07
CA MET A 97 -1.32 22.78 -5.72
C MET A 97 0.12 22.72 -5.20
N GLN A 98 0.44 23.58 -4.25
CA GLN A 98 1.73 23.62 -3.58
C GLN A 98 1.93 22.39 -2.66
N ILE A 99 3.18 22.11 -2.31
CA ILE A 99 3.52 21.01 -1.37
C ILE A 99 2.80 21.24 -0.03
N GLU A 100 2.85 22.44 0.54
CA GLU A 100 2.18 22.74 1.80
C GLU A 100 0.66 22.63 1.74
N GLU A 101 0.06 22.92 0.59
CA GLU A 101 -1.39 22.77 0.39
C GLU A 101 -1.80 21.29 0.33
N ASN A 102 -1.02 20.45 -0.36
CA ASN A 102 -1.22 19.00 -0.38
C ASN A 102 -1.11 18.40 1.05
N LEU A 103 -0.08 18.80 1.81
CA LEU A 103 0.08 18.40 3.20
C LEU A 103 -1.08 18.86 4.09
N ALA A 104 -1.56 20.10 3.88
CA ALA A 104 -2.70 20.66 4.61
C ALA A 104 -3.99 19.87 4.34
N LEU A 105 -4.24 19.46 3.09
CA LEU A 105 -5.37 18.60 2.74
C LEU A 105 -5.28 17.24 3.46
N ALA A 106 -4.11 16.60 3.42
CA ALA A 106 -3.87 15.32 4.09
C ALA A 106 -4.03 15.44 5.62
N ALA A 107 -3.50 16.51 6.23
CA ALA A 107 -3.62 16.78 7.66
C ALA A 107 -5.06 17.05 8.13
N ARG A 108 -5.94 17.43 7.23
CA ARG A 108 -7.36 17.70 7.50
C ARG A 108 -8.28 16.53 7.20
N ARG A 109 -7.74 15.40 6.74
CA ARG A 109 -8.51 14.18 6.48
C ARG A 109 -9.32 13.77 7.71
N GLY A 110 -10.63 13.58 7.56
CA GLY A 110 -11.56 13.22 8.64
C GLY A 110 -11.92 14.37 9.61
N LYS A 111 -11.41 15.59 9.42
CA LYS A 111 -11.82 16.76 10.21
C LYS A 111 -12.96 17.53 9.56
N ARG A 112 -13.75 18.22 10.39
CA ARG A 112 -14.75 19.18 9.89
C ARG A 112 -14.04 20.35 9.21
N ARG A 113 -14.58 20.82 8.10
CA ARG A 113 -14.10 22.03 7.41
C ARG A 113 -14.55 23.27 8.18
N THR A 114 -13.67 24.26 8.26
CA THR A 114 -13.93 25.54 8.91
C THR A 114 -13.54 26.67 7.96
N LEU A 115 -13.93 27.92 8.29
CA LEU A 115 -13.54 29.12 7.54
C LEU A 115 -12.20 29.72 8.01
N LEU A 116 -11.42 28.97 8.78
CA LEU A 116 -10.10 29.37 9.23
C LEU A 116 -9.09 29.36 8.06
N PRO A 117 -7.98 30.12 8.17
CA PRO A 117 -6.92 30.10 7.17
C PRO A 117 -6.48 28.68 6.81
N GLY A 118 -6.24 28.45 5.53
CA GLY A 118 -5.90 27.12 5.01
C GLY A 118 -4.60 26.58 5.58
N ILE A 119 -3.60 27.43 5.83
CA ILE A 119 -2.30 27.06 6.40
C ILE A 119 -1.85 28.17 7.35
N THR A 120 -1.51 27.79 8.57
CA THR A 120 -0.95 28.71 9.57
C THR A 120 0.58 28.68 9.54
N ALA A 121 1.25 29.70 10.10
CA ALA A 121 2.70 29.73 10.23
C ALA A 121 3.22 28.54 11.06
N LYS A 122 2.46 28.11 12.07
CA LYS A 122 2.79 26.93 12.88
C LYS A 122 2.75 25.64 12.03
N GLU A 123 1.68 25.42 11.27
CA GLU A 123 1.55 24.25 10.39
C GLU A 123 2.66 24.23 9.34
N ARG A 124 3.02 25.38 8.76
CA ARG A 124 4.14 25.48 7.81
C ARG A 124 5.47 25.05 8.43
N ALA A 125 5.74 25.47 9.67
CA ALA A 125 6.94 25.03 10.40
C ALA A 125 6.92 23.52 10.68
N GLU A 126 5.77 22.94 11.06
CA GLU A 126 5.58 21.50 11.25
C GLU A 126 5.80 20.74 9.95
N TYR A 127 5.23 21.20 8.83
CA TYR A 127 5.43 20.56 7.51
C TYR A 127 6.89 20.58 7.08
N LYS A 128 7.61 21.68 7.33
CA LYS A 128 9.04 21.78 7.05
C LYS A 128 9.84 20.72 7.82
N GLN A 129 9.52 20.47 9.08
CA GLN A 129 10.18 19.41 9.88
C GLN A 129 9.84 18.00 9.38
N LEU A 130 8.58 17.77 9.00
CA LEU A 130 8.16 16.47 8.45
C LEU A 130 8.85 16.15 7.11
N LEU A 131 8.98 17.15 6.24
CA LEU A 131 9.63 16.98 4.94
C LEU A 131 11.14 16.67 5.06
N LYS A 132 11.82 17.18 6.12
CA LYS A 132 13.23 16.85 6.37
C LYS A 132 13.48 15.36 6.57
N ILE A 133 12.49 14.62 7.08
CA ILE A 133 12.59 13.16 7.29
C ILE A 133 12.80 12.43 5.96
N LEU A 134 12.28 13.00 4.86
CA LEU A 134 12.40 12.42 3.53
C LEU A 134 13.82 12.57 2.93
N ASP A 135 14.61 13.53 3.41
CA ASP A 135 15.96 13.84 2.89
C ASP A 135 15.98 14.02 1.36
N LEU A 136 15.02 14.82 0.83
CA LEU A 136 14.84 15.07 -0.60
C LEU A 136 14.85 16.56 -0.96
N GLY A 137 15.20 17.45 0.00
CA GLY A 137 15.25 18.90 -0.17
C GLY A 137 13.86 19.55 -0.35
N LEU A 138 12.77 18.86 0.00
CA LEU A 138 11.42 19.37 -0.15
C LEU A 138 11.06 20.40 0.91
N GLU A 139 11.72 20.39 2.05
CA GLU A 139 11.55 21.34 3.15
C GLU A 139 11.85 22.81 2.76
N GLU A 140 12.68 23.01 1.73
CA GLU A 140 13.00 24.34 1.21
C GLU A 140 12.08 24.76 0.05
N ARG A 141 11.17 23.88 -0.37
CA ARG A 141 10.32 24.06 -1.55
C ARG A 141 8.82 23.99 -1.25
N LEU A 142 8.39 24.34 -0.04
CA LEU A 142 7.00 24.24 0.43
C LEU A 142 5.96 24.87 -0.51
N THR A 143 6.31 25.99 -1.13
CA THR A 143 5.45 26.75 -2.07
C THR A 143 5.59 26.30 -3.53
N ALA A 144 6.46 25.32 -3.82
CA ALA A 144 6.55 24.76 -5.16
C ALA A 144 5.33 23.89 -5.48
N LYS A 145 4.85 23.94 -6.73
CA LYS A 145 3.79 23.03 -7.20
C LYS A 145 4.28 21.59 -7.20
N VAL A 146 3.42 20.67 -6.74
CA VAL A 146 3.74 19.23 -6.70
C VAL A 146 4.00 18.67 -8.09
N GLY A 147 3.36 19.23 -9.13
CA GLY A 147 3.60 18.87 -10.52
C GLY A 147 5.05 19.03 -10.99
N LEU A 148 5.86 19.87 -10.31
CA LEU A 148 7.28 20.11 -10.63
C LEU A 148 8.22 19.13 -9.91
N LEU A 149 7.72 18.21 -9.11
CA LEU A 149 8.53 17.21 -8.39
C LEU A 149 8.88 16.04 -9.31
N SER A 150 10.05 15.45 -9.07
CA SER A 150 10.38 14.15 -9.69
C SER A 150 9.41 13.06 -9.20
N GLY A 151 9.32 11.96 -9.93
CA GLY A 151 8.48 10.81 -9.55
C GLY A 151 8.77 10.33 -8.11
N GLY A 152 10.04 10.16 -7.76
CA GLY A 152 10.43 9.73 -6.40
C GLY A 152 10.13 10.76 -5.31
N GLN A 153 10.37 12.05 -5.57
CA GLN A 153 10.00 13.13 -4.64
C GLN A 153 8.49 13.14 -4.38
N ARG A 154 7.69 12.98 -5.44
CA ARG A 154 6.23 12.94 -5.34
C ARG A 154 5.76 11.68 -4.61
N GLN A 155 6.38 10.53 -4.87
CA GLN A 155 6.04 9.29 -4.20
C GLN A 155 6.35 9.36 -2.70
N ALA A 156 7.51 9.89 -2.32
CA ALA A 156 7.86 10.12 -0.91
C ALA A 156 6.91 11.12 -0.24
N LEU A 157 6.50 12.18 -0.95
CA LEU A 157 5.49 13.12 -0.46
C LEU A 157 4.14 12.43 -0.24
N THR A 158 3.70 11.58 -1.19
CA THR A 158 2.44 10.82 -1.07
C THR A 158 2.47 9.87 0.13
N LEU A 159 3.60 9.20 0.35
CA LEU A 159 3.79 8.34 1.51
C LEU A 159 3.69 9.14 2.82
N LEU A 160 4.37 10.30 2.90
CA LEU A 160 4.26 11.19 4.06
C LEU A 160 2.82 11.65 4.29
N MET A 161 2.11 12.05 3.23
CA MET A 161 0.69 12.45 3.31
C MET A 161 -0.21 11.30 3.80
N ALA A 162 0.01 10.08 3.32
CA ALA A 162 -0.76 8.90 3.72
C ALA A 162 -0.58 8.58 5.22
N THR A 163 0.62 8.86 5.78
CA THR A 163 1.01 8.52 7.15
C THR A 163 0.86 9.65 8.16
N LEU A 164 0.63 10.91 7.71
CA LEU A 164 0.48 12.09 8.59
C LEU A 164 -0.52 11.90 9.74
N LYS A 165 -1.58 11.15 9.53
CA LYS A 165 -2.65 10.89 10.50
C LYS A 165 -2.52 9.55 11.19
N LYS A 166 -1.35 8.91 11.14
CA LYS A 166 -1.10 7.58 11.72
C LYS A 166 -2.29 6.64 11.43
N PRO A 167 -2.47 6.21 10.18
CA PRO A 167 -3.57 5.31 9.84
C PRO A 167 -3.45 4.00 10.63
N LYS A 168 -4.57 3.31 10.82
CA LYS A 168 -4.58 1.97 11.40
C LYS A 168 -3.96 0.94 10.46
N LEU A 169 -4.14 1.14 9.15
CA LEU A 169 -3.59 0.31 8.10
C LEU A 169 -3.06 1.16 6.95
N LEU A 170 -1.83 0.89 6.53
CA LEU A 170 -1.20 1.49 5.35
C LEU A 170 -1.25 0.50 4.18
N LEU A 171 -1.81 0.94 3.06
CA LEU A 171 -1.91 0.18 1.81
C LEU A 171 -0.96 0.78 0.77
N LEU A 172 0.00 -0.01 0.31
CA LEU A 172 1.01 0.37 -0.68
C LEU A 172 0.84 -0.49 -1.93
N ASP A 173 0.38 0.11 -3.03
CA ASP A 173 0.11 -0.60 -4.28
C ASP A 173 1.24 -0.31 -5.27
N GLU A 174 2.24 -1.21 -5.35
CA GLU A 174 3.38 -1.12 -6.27
C GLU A 174 4.07 0.25 -6.32
N HIS A 175 4.14 0.91 -5.20
CA HIS A 175 4.48 2.33 -5.07
C HIS A 175 5.91 2.70 -5.49
N THR A 176 6.75 1.73 -5.83
CA THR A 176 8.11 1.94 -6.34
C THR A 176 8.30 1.51 -7.80
N ALA A 177 7.28 0.87 -8.41
CA ALA A 177 7.41 0.26 -9.74
C ALA A 177 7.70 1.25 -10.88
N ALA A 178 7.21 2.49 -10.76
CA ALA A 178 7.39 3.54 -11.78
C ALA A 178 8.68 4.36 -11.61
N LEU A 179 9.55 3.99 -10.66
CA LEU A 179 10.77 4.74 -10.32
C LEU A 179 12.02 4.04 -10.85
N ASP A 180 13.08 4.83 -11.08
CA ASP A 180 14.39 4.25 -11.34
C ASP A 180 14.93 3.49 -10.12
N PRO A 181 15.83 2.50 -10.29
CA PRO A 181 16.24 1.60 -9.20
C PRO A 181 16.82 2.30 -7.98
N LYS A 182 17.60 3.40 -8.18
CA LYS A 182 18.21 4.16 -7.08
C LYS A 182 17.15 4.90 -6.26
N THR A 183 16.21 5.53 -6.95
CA THR A 183 15.10 6.26 -6.33
C THR A 183 14.11 5.29 -5.68
N ALA A 184 13.80 4.16 -6.31
CA ALA A 184 12.94 3.11 -5.76
C ALA A 184 13.49 2.61 -4.42
N LYS A 185 14.80 2.30 -4.36
CA LYS A 185 15.46 1.90 -3.12
C LYS A 185 15.32 2.96 -2.03
N LYS A 186 15.61 4.24 -2.34
CA LYS A 186 15.47 5.34 -1.36
C LYS A 186 14.04 5.48 -0.84
N VAL A 187 13.04 5.40 -1.72
CA VAL A 187 11.62 5.46 -1.31
C VAL A 187 11.24 4.27 -0.44
N LEU A 188 11.77 3.09 -0.75
CA LEU A 188 11.52 1.88 0.02
C LEU A 188 12.14 1.96 1.43
N ASP A 189 13.38 2.45 1.54
CA ASP A 189 14.06 2.68 2.81
C ASP A 189 13.28 3.71 3.68
N ILE A 190 12.82 4.81 3.09
CA ILE A 190 11.93 5.79 3.75
C ILE A 190 10.62 5.13 4.21
N THR A 191 10.07 4.22 3.40
CA THR A 191 8.84 3.47 3.75
C THR A 191 9.06 2.63 5.00
N GLU A 192 10.15 1.86 5.06
CA GLU A 192 10.51 1.03 6.21
C GLU A 192 10.69 1.88 7.48
N ASP A 193 11.41 3.00 7.38
CA ASP A 193 11.62 3.92 8.51
C ASP A 193 10.32 4.50 9.05
N ILE A 194 9.41 4.95 8.17
CA ILE A 194 8.11 5.52 8.57
C ILE A 194 7.24 4.45 9.20
N VAL A 195 7.17 3.26 8.62
CA VAL A 195 6.38 2.13 9.14
C VAL A 195 6.90 1.71 10.51
N ALA A 196 8.19 1.48 10.66
CA ALA A 196 8.82 1.07 11.92
C ALA A 196 8.65 2.13 13.01
N LYS A 197 8.95 3.41 12.72
CA LYS A 197 8.84 4.52 13.67
C LYS A 197 7.43 4.70 14.22
N ASN A 198 6.41 4.45 13.42
CA ASN A 198 5.02 4.65 13.79
C ASN A 198 4.31 3.36 14.18
N ASN A 199 4.98 2.20 14.12
CA ASN A 199 4.43 0.85 14.34
C ASN A 199 3.16 0.63 13.49
N LEU A 200 3.23 0.94 12.18
CA LEU A 200 2.08 0.86 11.29
C LEU A 200 1.86 -0.56 10.79
N MET A 201 0.64 -1.05 10.91
CA MET A 201 0.20 -2.22 10.16
C MET A 201 0.18 -1.88 8.68
N THR A 202 0.88 -2.67 7.85
CA THR A 202 1.12 -2.33 6.44
C THR A 202 0.94 -3.53 5.52
N ILE A 203 0.27 -3.31 4.39
CA ILE A 203 0.23 -4.26 3.27
C ILE A 203 0.86 -3.58 2.06
N MET A 204 1.92 -4.19 1.51
CA MET A 204 2.64 -3.70 0.33
C MET A 204 2.58 -4.72 -0.79
N ILE A 205 1.95 -4.35 -1.90
CA ILE A 205 2.07 -5.12 -3.15
C ILE A 205 3.37 -4.73 -3.85
N THR A 206 4.11 -5.73 -4.31
CA THR A 206 5.28 -5.53 -5.17
C THR A 206 5.41 -6.67 -6.19
N HIS A 207 6.02 -6.37 -7.34
CA HIS A 207 6.43 -7.37 -8.32
C HIS A 207 7.89 -7.81 -8.13
N ASN A 208 8.66 -7.07 -7.33
CA ASN A 208 10.06 -7.38 -7.06
C ASN A 208 10.17 -8.38 -5.90
N MET A 209 10.58 -9.61 -6.20
CA MET A 209 10.73 -10.68 -5.19
C MET A 209 11.83 -10.36 -4.18
N ALA A 210 12.93 -9.73 -4.60
CA ALA A 210 14.01 -9.38 -3.69
C ALA A 210 13.53 -8.35 -2.65
N ASP A 211 12.77 -7.34 -3.08
CA ASP A 211 12.17 -6.37 -2.18
C ASP A 211 11.13 -7.03 -1.27
N ALA A 212 10.31 -7.95 -1.80
CA ALA A 212 9.30 -8.65 -1.01
C ALA A 212 9.93 -9.50 0.12
N ILE A 213 11.07 -10.14 -0.14
CA ILE A 213 11.81 -10.90 0.87
C ILE A 213 12.47 -9.96 1.88
N ARG A 214 13.08 -8.86 1.42
CA ARG A 214 13.83 -7.91 2.24
C ARG A 214 12.94 -7.13 3.21
N VAL A 215 11.81 -6.62 2.71
CA VAL A 215 10.98 -5.63 3.41
C VAL A 215 9.92 -6.33 4.27
N GLY A 216 9.69 -5.80 5.48
CA GLY A 216 8.65 -6.26 6.39
C GLY A 216 8.94 -7.61 7.07
N ASN A 217 8.01 -8.07 7.88
CA ASN A 217 8.14 -9.28 8.71
C ASN A 217 7.32 -10.49 8.21
N ARG A 218 6.48 -10.32 7.17
CA ARG A 218 5.64 -11.37 6.59
C ARG A 218 5.55 -11.22 5.07
N LEU A 219 5.52 -12.35 4.37
CA LEU A 219 5.35 -12.41 2.92
C LEU A 219 4.22 -13.36 2.60
N ILE A 220 3.29 -12.91 1.76
CA ILE A 220 2.23 -13.75 1.19
C ILE A 220 2.34 -13.78 -0.33
N MET A 221 2.02 -14.93 -0.93
CA MET A 221 1.90 -15.06 -2.37
C MET A 221 0.48 -15.41 -2.75
N MET A 222 -0.05 -14.69 -3.73
CA MET A 222 -1.39 -14.90 -4.25
C MET A 222 -1.37 -15.58 -5.62
N HIS A 223 -2.27 -16.54 -5.80
CA HIS A 223 -2.51 -17.23 -7.05
C HIS A 223 -4.02 -17.53 -7.20
N GLU A 224 -4.60 -17.25 -8.37
CA GLU A 224 -6.02 -17.50 -8.69
C GLU A 224 -6.99 -17.07 -7.58
N GLY A 225 -6.79 -15.88 -7.04
CA GLY A 225 -7.65 -15.33 -6.01
C GLY A 225 -7.51 -15.95 -4.62
N LYS A 226 -6.46 -16.73 -4.37
CA LYS A 226 -6.16 -17.37 -3.07
C LYS A 226 -4.77 -16.98 -2.57
N ILE A 227 -4.57 -17.04 -1.26
CA ILE A 227 -3.24 -17.03 -0.65
C ILE A 227 -2.72 -18.46 -0.71
N VAL A 228 -1.59 -18.67 -1.41
CA VAL A 228 -0.98 -19.99 -1.61
C VAL A 228 0.32 -20.17 -0.82
N VAL A 229 0.99 -19.07 -0.46
CA VAL A 229 2.16 -19.06 0.42
C VAL A 229 1.96 -17.97 1.46
N ASP A 230 2.31 -18.25 2.71
CA ASP A 230 2.27 -17.33 3.83
C ASP A 230 3.43 -17.64 4.79
N VAL A 231 4.43 -16.76 4.81
CA VAL A 231 5.68 -16.95 5.57
C VAL A 231 5.94 -15.74 6.43
N LYS A 232 6.31 -15.91 7.70
CA LYS A 232 6.57 -14.81 8.64
C LYS A 232 7.79 -15.04 9.53
N GLY A 233 8.28 -13.95 10.11
CA GLY A 233 9.35 -13.95 11.11
C GLY A 233 10.67 -14.54 10.58
N GLU A 234 11.29 -15.43 11.36
CA GLU A 234 12.60 -16.00 11.02
C GLU A 234 12.61 -16.81 9.73
N GLU A 235 11.49 -17.47 9.41
CA GLU A 235 11.36 -18.23 8.16
C GLU A 235 11.47 -17.29 6.95
N LYS A 236 10.75 -16.15 6.98
CA LYS A 236 10.85 -15.13 5.94
C LYS A 236 12.26 -14.58 5.81
N ASN A 237 12.94 -14.30 6.92
CA ASN A 237 14.28 -13.69 6.91
C ASN A 237 15.36 -14.59 6.28
N LYS A 238 15.12 -15.90 6.27
CA LYS A 238 16.03 -16.91 5.68
C LYS A 238 15.63 -17.31 4.26
N LEU A 239 14.51 -16.77 3.76
CA LEU A 239 13.95 -17.16 2.47
C LEU A 239 14.81 -16.68 1.32
N THR A 240 15.06 -17.57 0.35
CA THR A 240 15.66 -17.21 -0.94
C THR A 240 14.61 -17.15 -2.03
N ILE A 241 14.92 -16.47 -3.16
CA ILE A 241 14.02 -16.42 -4.32
C ILE A 241 13.73 -17.83 -4.84
N GLU A 242 14.75 -18.72 -4.86
CA GLU A 242 14.58 -20.11 -5.31
C GLU A 242 13.60 -20.89 -4.43
N GLN A 243 13.74 -20.76 -3.11
CA GLN A 243 12.83 -21.40 -2.16
C GLN A 243 11.41 -20.89 -2.30
N LEU A 244 11.25 -19.56 -2.49
CA LEU A 244 9.95 -18.93 -2.70
C LEU A 244 9.26 -19.47 -3.96
N LEU A 245 10.02 -19.64 -5.07
CA LEU A 245 9.52 -20.25 -6.29
C LEU A 245 9.13 -21.72 -6.11
N GLN A 246 9.95 -22.52 -5.37
CA GLN A 246 9.62 -23.90 -5.05
C GLN A 246 8.34 -24.03 -4.21
N MET A 247 8.16 -23.17 -3.21
CA MET A 247 6.93 -23.13 -2.40
C MET A 247 5.71 -22.81 -3.27
N PHE A 248 5.87 -21.89 -4.21
CA PHE A 248 4.80 -21.55 -5.16
C PHE A 248 4.44 -22.74 -6.04
N GLU A 249 5.42 -23.40 -6.67
CA GLU A 249 5.21 -24.58 -7.53
C GLU A 249 4.51 -25.71 -6.76
N ALA A 250 4.94 -25.96 -5.52
CA ALA A 250 4.35 -26.98 -4.67
C ALA A 250 2.89 -26.68 -4.30
N SER A 251 2.54 -25.40 -4.11
CA SER A 251 1.21 -24.99 -3.65
C SER A 251 0.23 -24.72 -4.79
N SER A 252 0.69 -24.30 -5.97
CA SER A 252 -0.15 -23.94 -7.12
C SER A 252 -0.27 -25.08 -8.15
N GLY A 253 0.60 -26.08 -8.09
CA GLY A 253 0.70 -27.13 -9.13
C GLY A 253 1.18 -26.61 -10.49
N THR A 254 1.57 -25.34 -10.58
CA THR A 254 1.95 -24.66 -11.83
C THR A 254 3.41 -24.26 -11.76
N LYS A 255 4.24 -24.72 -12.70
CA LYS A 255 5.62 -24.23 -12.83
C LYS A 255 5.60 -22.75 -13.21
N MET A 256 6.13 -21.88 -12.38
CA MET A 256 6.48 -20.54 -12.79
C MET A 256 7.72 -20.61 -13.66
N THR A 257 7.57 -20.48 -14.98
CA THR A 257 8.70 -20.18 -15.84
C THR A 257 9.23 -18.81 -15.47
N SER A 258 10.54 -18.72 -15.23
CA SER A 258 11.27 -17.53 -14.78
C SER A 258 10.97 -16.24 -15.55
N ASP A 259 10.53 -16.35 -16.81
CA ASP A 259 10.24 -15.21 -17.71
C ASP A 259 9.01 -14.38 -17.29
N LYS A 260 8.04 -14.95 -16.56
CA LYS A 260 6.85 -14.19 -16.09
C LYS A 260 7.06 -13.48 -14.76
N VAL A 261 8.11 -13.80 -14.04
CA VAL A 261 8.45 -13.27 -12.72
C VAL A 261 9.67 -12.37 -12.76
N MET A 262 10.50 -12.49 -13.81
CA MET A 262 11.72 -11.72 -14.00
C MET A 262 11.55 -10.48 -14.90
N LEU A 263 10.36 -10.01 -15.16
CA LEU A 263 10.15 -8.74 -15.89
C LEU A 263 10.35 -7.52 -14.99
N SER A 264 11.26 -7.60 -14.03
CA SER A 264 11.80 -6.44 -13.34
C SER A 264 13.31 -6.62 -13.19
N LYS A 265 14.04 -6.43 -14.30
CA LYS A 265 15.43 -5.98 -14.24
C LYS A 265 15.46 -4.48 -14.20
#